data_cfa2af757cf3cedb1a0cedce9dadfd45
#
_entry.id   cfa2af757cf3cedb1a0cedce9dadfd45
#
_cell.length_a   1.000
_cell.length_b   1.000
_cell.length_c   1.000
_cell.angle_alpha   90.00
_cell.angle_beta   90.00
_cell.angle_gamma   90.00
#
_symmetry.space_group_name_H-M   'P 1'
#
loop_
_entity.id
_entity.type
_entity.pdbx_description
1 polymer ?
#
loop_
_entity_poly.entity_id
_entity_poly.type
_entity_poly.pdbx_seq_one_letter_code
_entity_poly.pdbx_strand_id
1 'polypeptide(L)'
;MLKNVVNRVSGRKRLAKLLGLSLKQEGDRQFLLDMLPKGSVGAEIGVHLGDFSQEIIDIISPGELHLIDPWEHLTSSIYKTAWYGGGAKGGQVEMEERYASIRERFYQCLHANQVKVHRGYSTDILRQFPDQYFDWVYIDGNHLYEYVRKGLELSFQKMSNWMGT
;
A
#
# COMPACT_ATOMS: atom_id res chain seq x y z
N MET A 1 20.88 -9.43 -17.60
CA MET A 1 20.01 -9.63 -16.42
C MET A 1 18.52 -9.62 -16.74
N LEU A 2 17.99 -8.65 -17.47
CA LEU A 2 16.55 -8.57 -17.84
C LEU A 2 16.00 -9.78 -18.62
N LYS A 3 16.76 -10.40 -19.52
CA LYS A 3 16.30 -11.58 -20.29
C LYS A 3 16.00 -12.81 -19.42
N ASN A 4 16.68 -12.99 -18.29
CA ASN A 4 16.44 -14.14 -17.39
C ASN A 4 15.19 -13.99 -16.53
N VAL A 5 14.78 -12.76 -16.21
CA VAL A 5 13.54 -12.48 -15.46
C VAL A 5 12.32 -12.71 -16.35
N VAL A 6 12.34 -12.24 -17.59
CA VAL A 6 11.25 -12.43 -18.56
C VAL A 6 11.02 -13.92 -18.87
N ASN A 7 12.09 -14.72 -18.99
CA ASN A 7 11.97 -16.16 -19.23
C ASN A 7 11.42 -16.93 -18.02
N ARG A 8 11.69 -16.49 -16.81
CA ARG A 8 11.18 -17.13 -15.58
C ARG A 8 9.67 -16.92 -15.40
N VAL A 9 9.18 -15.71 -15.70
CA VAL A 9 7.75 -15.37 -15.66
C VAL A 9 6.97 -16.10 -16.77
N SER A 10 7.53 -16.17 -17.98
CA SER A 10 6.91 -16.86 -19.12
C SER A 10 6.78 -18.37 -18.88
N GLY A 11 7.78 -18.99 -18.23
CA GLY A 11 7.75 -20.43 -17.89
C GLY A 11 6.69 -20.79 -16.86
N ARG A 12 6.51 -19.98 -15.82
CA ARG A 12 5.48 -20.17 -14.80
C ARG A 12 4.06 -20.07 -15.35
N LYS A 13 3.79 -19.09 -16.20
CA LYS A 13 2.48 -18.93 -16.88
C LYS A 13 2.15 -20.12 -17.78
N ARG A 14 3.12 -20.66 -18.51
CA ARG A 14 2.93 -21.85 -19.35
C ARG A 14 2.65 -23.10 -18.51
N LEU A 15 3.37 -23.31 -17.43
CA LEU A 15 3.21 -24.47 -16.55
C LEU A 15 1.85 -24.44 -15.82
N ALA A 16 1.44 -23.29 -15.32
CA ALA A 16 0.15 -23.12 -14.68
C ALA A 16 -1.02 -23.37 -15.63
N LYS A 17 -0.92 -22.88 -16.88
CA LYS A 17 -1.92 -23.15 -17.91
C LYS A 17 -2.01 -24.64 -18.23
N LEU A 18 -0.90 -25.38 -18.22
CA LEU A 18 -0.85 -26.82 -18.46
C LEU A 18 -1.50 -27.62 -17.33
N LEU A 19 -1.40 -27.12 -16.08
CA LEU A 19 -1.94 -27.74 -14.89
C LEU A 19 -3.37 -27.29 -14.53
N GLY A 20 -4.01 -26.48 -15.39
CA GLY A 20 -5.36 -25.95 -15.15
C GLY A 20 -5.45 -25.03 -13.92
N LEU A 21 -4.31 -24.55 -13.40
CA LEU A 21 -4.25 -23.65 -12.28
C LEU A 21 -4.53 -22.22 -12.78
N SER A 22 -5.58 -21.60 -12.26
CA SER A 22 -5.76 -20.15 -12.40
C SER A 22 -4.67 -19.47 -11.60
N LEU A 23 -3.60 -19.05 -12.27
CA LEU A 23 -2.73 -18.05 -11.65
C LEU A 23 -3.60 -16.80 -11.47
N LYS A 24 -3.84 -16.40 -10.22
CA LYS A 24 -4.19 -15.01 -9.93
C LYS A 24 -3.25 -14.18 -10.81
N GLN A 25 -3.80 -13.24 -11.55
CA GLN A 25 -2.99 -12.32 -12.34
C GLN A 25 -2.02 -11.68 -11.31
N GLU A 26 -0.78 -12.17 -11.29
CA GLU A 26 0.32 -11.50 -10.61
C GLU A 26 0.45 -10.18 -11.36
N GLY A 27 -0.26 -9.17 -10.87
CA GLY A 27 -0.31 -7.84 -11.47
C GLY A 27 1.05 -7.18 -11.34
N ASP A 28 1.19 -6.06 -12.01
CA ASP A 28 2.39 -5.20 -12.06
C ASP A 28 2.95 -4.80 -10.68
N ARG A 29 2.19 -5.01 -9.59
CA ARG A 29 2.57 -4.74 -8.19
C ARG A 29 3.71 -5.62 -7.69
N GLN A 30 3.76 -6.91 -8.06
CA GLN A 30 4.86 -7.80 -7.67
C GLN A 30 6.22 -7.28 -8.17
N PHE A 31 6.25 -6.79 -9.41
CA PHE A 31 7.47 -6.21 -9.98
C PHE A 31 7.94 -4.98 -9.17
N LEU A 32 7.00 -4.13 -8.72
CA LEU A 32 7.33 -2.97 -7.89
C LEU A 32 7.91 -3.41 -6.54
N LEU A 33 7.29 -4.41 -5.89
CA LEU A 33 7.76 -4.92 -4.60
C LEU A 33 9.16 -5.54 -4.71
N ASP A 34 9.45 -6.23 -5.80
CA ASP A 34 10.77 -6.84 -6.05
C ASP A 34 11.89 -5.78 -6.22
N MET A 35 11.54 -4.52 -6.52
CA MET A 35 12.49 -3.41 -6.66
C MET A 35 12.76 -2.67 -5.34
N LEU A 36 11.89 -2.80 -4.34
CA LEU A 36 12.00 -2.07 -3.09
C LEU A 36 13.05 -2.72 -2.15
N PRO A 37 13.82 -1.91 -1.41
CA PRO A 37 14.86 -2.42 -0.54
C PRO A 37 14.25 -3.18 0.65
N LYS A 38 14.81 -4.37 0.96
CA LYS A 38 14.44 -5.13 2.14
C LYS A 38 14.91 -4.44 3.41
N GLY A 39 14.16 -4.60 4.50
CA GLY A 39 14.49 -3.99 5.78
C GLY A 39 14.32 -2.46 5.83
N SER A 40 13.74 -1.88 4.79
CA SER A 40 13.54 -0.43 4.62
C SER A 40 12.43 0.13 5.51
N VAL A 41 12.35 1.45 5.59
CA VAL A 41 11.24 2.21 6.18
C VAL A 41 10.32 2.67 5.05
N GLY A 42 9.08 2.17 5.05
CA GLY A 42 8.13 2.49 3.99
C GLY A 42 6.78 2.97 4.49
N ALA A 43 6.02 3.61 3.59
CA ALA A 43 4.63 3.98 3.84
C ALA A 43 3.71 3.50 2.72
N GLU A 44 2.53 3.02 3.10
CA GLU A 44 1.40 2.75 2.22
C GLU A 44 0.27 3.73 2.53
N ILE A 45 -0.16 4.47 1.52
CA ILE A 45 -1.28 5.40 1.58
C ILE A 45 -2.47 4.79 0.84
N GLY A 46 -3.57 4.55 1.58
CA GLY A 46 -4.73 3.84 1.07
C GLY A 46 -4.62 2.33 1.30
N VAL A 47 -4.93 1.92 2.52
CA VAL A 47 -4.70 0.55 3.03
C VAL A 47 -5.90 -0.37 2.77
N HIS A 48 -7.12 0.18 2.84
CA HIS A 48 -8.36 -0.55 2.67
C HIS A 48 -8.49 -1.74 3.65
N LEU A 49 -8.34 -2.99 3.17
CA LEU A 49 -8.37 -4.24 3.97
C LEU A 49 -6.97 -4.83 4.25
N GLY A 50 -5.91 -4.15 3.79
CA GLY A 50 -4.52 -4.54 4.07
C GLY A 50 -4.01 -5.73 3.26
N ASP A 51 -4.65 -6.07 2.13
CA ASP A 51 -4.17 -7.18 1.31
C ASP A 51 -2.81 -6.86 0.69
N PHE A 52 -2.64 -5.64 0.17
CA PHE A 52 -1.37 -5.22 -0.37
C PHE A 52 -0.33 -4.97 0.74
N SER A 53 -0.76 -4.48 1.90
CA SER A 53 0.11 -4.37 3.09
C SER A 53 0.72 -5.73 3.47
N GLN A 54 -0.06 -6.80 3.36
CA GLN A 54 0.44 -8.16 3.63
C GLN A 54 1.49 -8.57 2.59
N GLU A 55 1.24 -8.30 1.29
CA GLU A 55 2.22 -8.57 0.22
C GLU A 55 3.53 -7.79 0.46
N ILE A 56 3.45 -6.54 0.90
CA ILE A 56 4.61 -5.73 1.28
C ILE A 56 5.40 -6.42 2.40
N ILE A 57 4.75 -6.85 3.46
CA ILE A 57 5.41 -7.50 4.60
C ILE A 57 6.09 -8.80 4.16
N ASP A 58 5.40 -9.63 3.39
CA ASP A 58 5.87 -10.96 2.97
C ASP A 58 7.06 -10.88 2.01
N ILE A 59 7.07 -9.89 1.11
CA ILE A 59 8.06 -9.78 0.03
C ILE A 59 9.24 -8.91 0.44
N ILE A 60 8.98 -7.71 0.99
CA ILE A 60 10.01 -6.72 1.33
C ILE A 60 10.56 -6.97 2.73
N SER A 61 9.75 -7.50 3.65
CA SER A 61 10.09 -7.61 5.08
C SER A 61 10.64 -6.29 5.61
N PRO A 62 9.85 -5.20 5.55
CA PRO A 62 10.31 -3.87 5.94
C PRO A 62 10.73 -3.85 7.42
N GLY A 63 11.71 -3.01 7.75
CA GLY A 63 12.07 -2.75 9.13
C GLY A 63 10.97 -1.95 9.85
N GLU A 64 10.32 -1.04 9.10
CA GLU A 64 9.18 -0.28 9.59
C GLU A 64 8.21 0.01 8.42
N LEU A 65 6.92 -0.29 8.59
CA LEU A 65 5.86 -0.03 7.62
C LEU A 65 4.77 0.85 8.25
N HIS A 66 4.54 2.01 7.65
CA HIS A 66 3.48 2.93 8.03
C HIS A 66 2.25 2.74 7.15
N LEU A 67 1.14 2.29 7.72
CA LEU A 67 -0.15 2.13 7.08
C LEU A 67 -1.00 3.38 7.34
N ILE A 68 -1.29 4.14 6.29
CA ILE A 68 -1.96 5.45 6.39
C ILE A 68 -3.27 5.41 5.62
N ASP A 69 -4.39 5.53 6.34
CA ASP A 69 -5.73 5.56 5.76
C ASP A 69 -6.68 6.29 6.71
N PRO A 70 -7.62 7.11 6.24
CA PRO A 70 -8.60 7.76 7.11
C PRO A 70 -9.67 6.79 7.63
N TRP A 71 -9.94 5.69 6.93
CA TRP A 71 -11.10 4.81 7.18
C TRP A 71 -12.36 5.62 7.43
N GLU A 72 -12.62 6.55 6.51
CA GLU A 72 -13.76 7.47 6.57
C GLU A 72 -14.68 7.25 5.38
N HIS A 73 -15.99 7.19 5.65
CA HIS A 73 -17.00 7.11 4.61
C HIS A 73 -17.32 8.48 4.02
N LEU A 74 -17.03 8.68 2.74
CA LEU A 74 -17.28 9.93 2.04
C LEU A 74 -18.61 9.89 1.29
N THR A 75 -19.53 10.79 1.64
CA THR A 75 -20.92 10.82 1.12
C THR A 75 -21.08 11.66 -0.16
N SER A 76 -20.04 12.41 -0.57
CA SER A 76 -20.11 13.24 -1.79
C SER A 76 -20.36 12.39 -3.03
N SER A 77 -21.15 12.90 -3.96
CA SER A 77 -21.50 12.23 -5.22
C SER A 77 -20.28 11.89 -6.11
N ILE A 78 -19.18 12.59 -5.95
CA ILE A 78 -17.92 12.30 -6.66
C ILE A 78 -17.31 10.96 -6.23
N TYR A 79 -17.66 10.45 -5.05
CA TYR A 79 -17.18 9.17 -4.51
C TYR A 79 -18.21 8.04 -4.66
N LYS A 80 -19.25 8.20 -5.51
CA LYS A 80 -20.34 7.24 -5.68
C LYS A 80 -19.88 5.81 -5.98
N THR A 81 -18.76 5.65 -6.65
CA THR A 81 -18.18 4.33 -7.01
C THR A 81 -16.94 3.97 -6.20
N ALA A 82 -16.47 4.85 -5.34
CA ALA A 82 -15.28 4.61 -4.54
C ALA A 82 -15.56 3.62 -3.39
N TRP A 83 -14.57 2.81 -3.04
CA TRP A 83 -14.64 1.83 -1.94
C TRP A 83 -14.83 2.47 -0.55
N TYR A 84 -14.52 3.74 -0.42
CA TYR A 84 -14.71 4.58 0.77
C TYR A 84 -15.89 5.56 0.62
N GLY A 85 -16.71 5.37 -0.41
CA GLY A 85 -17.92 6.14 -0.70
C GLY A 85 -19.10 5.21 -0.98
N GLY A 86 -19.77 5.37 -2.10
CA GLY A 86 -20.96 4.58 -2.45
C GLY A 86 -20.71 3.08 -2.65
N GLY A 87 -19.47 2.64 -2.73
CA GLY A 87 -19.08 1.23 -2.68
C GLY A 87 -19.16 0.63 -1.27
N ALA A 88 -19.01 1.43 -0.23
CA ALA A 88 -19.15 1.02 1.17
C ALA A 88 -20.61 1.16 1.62
N LYS A 89 -21.42 0.14 1.41
CA LYS A 89 -22.86 0.18 1.71
C LYS A 89 -23.18 0.23 3.20
N GLY A 90 -22.27 -0.22 4.05
CA GLY A 90 -22.35 -0.11 5.51
C GLY A 90 -21.98 1.29 6.04
N GLY A 91 -21.58 2.21 5.16
CA GLY A 91 -21.19 3.57 5.53
C GLY A 91 -20.00 3.63 6.49
N GLN A 92 -20.08 4.51 7.49
CA GLN A 92 -19.00 4.67 8.47
C GLN A 92 -18.80 3.41 9.34
N VAL A 93 -19.84 2.64 9.61
CA VAL A 93 -19.73 1.39 10.37
C VAL A 93 -18.78 0.40 9.66
N GLU A 94 -18.95 0.26 8.35
CA GLU A 94 -18.05 -0.57 7.54
C GLU A 94 -16.59 -0.07 7.58
N MET A 95 -16.37 1.25 7.63
CA MET A 95 -15.02 1.81 7.77
C MET A 95 -14.40 1.49 9.13
N GLU A 96 -15.19 1.53 10.22
CA GLU A 96 -14.73 1.13 11.55
C GLU A 96 -14.36 -0.36 11.60
N GLU A 97 -15.15 -1.21 10.96
CA GLU A 97 -14.89 -2.64 10.87
C GLU A 97 -13.59 -2.91 10.08
N ARG A 98 -13.38 -2.21 8.97
CA ARG A 98 -12.13 -2.30 8.19
C ARG A 98 -10.92 -1.86 9.02
N TYR A 99 -11.02 -0.74 9.74
CA TYR A 99 -9.95 -0.28 10.62
C TYR A 99 -9.65 -1.29 11.73
N ALA A 100 -10.68 -1.86 12.36
CA ALA A 100 -10.52 -2.89 13.39
C ALA A 100 -9.84 -4.14 12.83
N SER A 101 -10.25 -4.59 11.63
CA SER A 101 -9.66 -5.77 10.96
C SER A 101 -8.17 -5.58 10.63
N ILE A 102 -7.73 -4.37 10.27
CA ILE A 102 -6.31 -4.05 10.06
C ILE A 102 -5.51 -4.24 11.35
N ARG A 103 -6.02 -3.76 12.47
CA ARG A 103 -5.34 -3.89 13.77
C ARG A 103 -5.26 -5.33 14.24
N GLU A 104 -6.29 -6.12 13.97
CA GLU A 104 -6.30 -7.55 14.26
C GLU A 104 -5.33 -8.31 13.35
N ARG A 105 -5.42 -8.09 12.04
CA ARG A 105 -4.58 -8.75 11.03
C ARG A 105 -3.09 -8.55 11.29
N PHE A 106 -2.68 -7.33 11.64
CA PHE A 106 -1.28 -6.99 11.86
C PHE A 106 -0.90 -6.93 13.34
N TYR A 107 -1.68 -7.54 14.22
CA TYR A 107 -1.48 -7.49 15.67
C TYR A 107 -0.04 -7.80 16.10
N GLN A 108 0.55 -8.87 15.58
CA GLN A 108 1.92 -9.27 15.92
C GLN A 108 2.96 -8.27 15.40
N CYS A 109 2.79 -7.76 14.18
CA CYS A 109 3.67 -6.76 13.59
C CYS A 109 3.57 -5.40 14.30
N LEU A 110 2.37 -5.04 14.80
CA LEU A 110 2.17 -3.85 15.64
C LEU A 110 2.91 -3.96 16.97
N HIS A 111 2.85 -5.12 17.63
CA HIS A 111 3.56 -5.35 18.90
C HIS A 111 5.08 -5.42 18.73
N ALA A 112 5.54 -5.90 17.57
CA ALA A 112 6.95 -5.89 17.20
C ALA A 112 7.46 -4.52 16.73
N ASN A 113 6.63 -3.49 16.69
CA ASN A 113 6.90 -2.16 16.12
C ASN A 113 7.30 -2.18 14.62
N GLN A 114 7.08 -3.27 13.91
CA GLN A 114 7.32 -3.39 12.47
C GLN A 114 6.24 -2.66 11.66
N VAL A 115 4.99 -2.69 12.13
CA VAL A 115 3.86 -1.99 11.51
C VAL A 115 3.37 -0.89 12.42
N LYS A 116 3.08 0.28 11.85
CA LYS A 116 2.45 1.42 12.53
C LYS A 116 1.22 1.86 11.73
N VAL A 117 0.07 1.90 12.39
CA VAL A 117 -1.20 2.29 11.77
C VAL A 117 -1.54 3.72 12.13
N HIS A 118 -1.73 4.55 11.11
CA HIS A 118 -2.08 5.96 11.23
C HIS A 118 -3.48 6.18 10.64
N ARG A 119 -4.44 6.48 11.50
CA ARG A 119 -5.79 6.83 11.06
C ARG A 119 -5.89 8.32 10.80
N GLY A 120 -5.99 8.71 9.55
CA GLY A 120 -6.10 10.11 9.14
C GLY A 120 -5.76 10.33 7.67
N TYR A 121 -5.97 11.54 7.21
CA TYR A 121 -5.61 11.92 5.85
C TYR A 121 -4.08 11.92 5.68
N SER A 122 -3.62 11.37 4.57
CA SER A 122 -2.18 11.24 4.27
C SER A 122 -1.44 12.57 4.32
N THR A 123 -2.09 13.66 3.91
CA THR A 123 -1.52 15.01 3.96
C THR A 123 -1.22 15.50 5.37
N ASP A 124 -2.02 15.07 6.35
CA ASP A 124 -1.84 15.49 7.75
C ASP A 124 -0.86 14.56 8.46
N ILE A 125 -0.94 13.28 8.17
CA ILE A 125 -0.03 12.28 8.73
C ILE A 125 1.40 12.47 8.22
N LEU A 126 1.60 12.65 6.90
CA LEU A 126 2.95 12.82 6.33
C LEU A 126 3.66 14.07 6.87
N ARG A 127 2.95 15.15 7.20
CA ARG A 127 3.54 16.36 7.79
C ARG A 127 4.15 16.13 9.17
N GLN A 128 3.77 15.07 9.88
CA GLN A 128 4.28 14.75 11.20
C GLN A 128 5.66 14.08 11.15
N PHE A 129 6.06 13.58 9.99
CA PHE A 129 7.37 12.96 9.79
C PHE A 129 8.43 14.00 9.42
N PRO A 130 9.69 13.78 9.81
CA PRO A 130 10.80 14.58 9.30
C PRO A 130 10.96 14.38 7.80
N ASP A 131 11.66 15.30 7.14
CA ASP A 131 12.03 15.15 5.75
C ASP A 131 13.01 13.98 5.60
N GLN A 132 12.98 13.32 4.47
CA GLN A 132 13.86 12.18 4.15
C GLN A 132 13.73 10.98 5.12
N TYR A 133 12.55 10.79 5.68
CA TYR A 133 12.27 9.71 6.64
C TYR A 133 12.02 8.35 5.97
N PHE A 134 11.27 8.34 4.85
CA PHE A 134 10.89 7.11 4.15
C PHE A 134 11.87 6.74 3.04
N ASP A 135 12.19 5.47 2.92
CA ASP A 135 12.89 4.94 1.75
C ASP A 135 11.97 4.88 0.53
N TRP A 136 10.69 4.66 0.74
CA TRP A 136 9.65 4.64 -0.30
C TRP A 136 8.27 4.97 0.28
N VAL A 137 7.40 5.48 -0.60
CA VAL A 137 5.98 5.72 -0.31
C VAL A 137 5.15 5.17 -1.46
N TYR A 138 4.24 4.25 -1.17
CA TYR A 138 3.25 3.73 -2.12
C TYR A 138 1.92 4.46 -1.95
N ILE A 139 1.35 4.97 -3.05
CA ILE A 139 0.13 5.79 -3.02
C ILE A 139 -0.96 5.08 -3.82
N ASP A 140 -1.98 4.60 -3.12
CA ASP A 140 -3.19 3.96 -3.69
C ASP A 140 -4.47 4.44 -2.96
N GLY A 141 -4.51 5.73 -2.62
CA GLY A 141 -5.61 6.34 -1.87
C GLY A 141 -6.65 7.02 -2.76
N ASN A 142 -6.95 8.28 -2.47
CA ASN A 142 -7.90 9.08 -3.23
C ASN A 142 -7.33 9.45 -4.61
N HIS A 143 -8.06 9.11 -5.69
CA HIS A 143 -7.63 9.31 -7.09
C HIS A 143 -7.99 10.69 -7.67
N LEU A 144 -8.56 11.60 -6.90
CA LEU A 144 -8.80 12.96 -7.38
C LEU A 144 -7.48 13.72 -7.51
N TYR A 145 -7.31 14.43 -8.61
CA TYR A 145 -6.07 15.12 -8.99
C TYR A 145 -5.43 15.92 -7.84
N GLU A 146 -6.22 16.74 -7.14
CA GLU A 146 -5.72 17.58 -6.05
C GLU A 146 -5.13 16.78 -4.89
N TYR A 147 -5.74 15.63 -4.54
CA TYR A 147 -5.25 14.76 -3.48
C TYR A 147 -4.00 14.00 -3.92
N VAL A 148 -4.00 13.49 -5.15
CA VAL A 148 -2.82 12.80 -5.73
C VAL A 148 -1.64 13.76 -5.80
N ARG A 149 -1.84 14.99 -6.32
CA ARG A 149 -0.80 16.01 -6.41
C ARG A 149 -0.19 16.33 -5.05
N LYS A 150 -1.02 16.68 -4.07
CA LYS A 150 -0.55 16.98 -2.70
C LYS A 150 0.15 15.79 -2.05
N GLY A 151 -0.39 14.58 -2.23
CA GLY A 151 0.21 13.34 -1.74
C GLY A 151 1.61 13.14 -2.32
N LEU A 152 1.77 13.30 -3.63
CA LEU A 152 3.07 13.20 -4.31
C LEU A 152 4.06 14.26 -3.81
N GLU A 153 3.66 15.54 -3.77
CA GLU A 153 4.51 16.65 -3.30
C GLU A 153 5.06 16.38 -1.89
N LEU A 154 4.19 15.97 -0.96
CA LEU A 154 4.60 15.64 0.41
C LEU A 154 5.46 14.37 0.46
N SER A 155 5.09 13.33 -0.30
CA SER A 155 5.86 12.08 -0.33
C SER A 155 7.27 12.33 -0.83
N PHE A 156 7.47 13.13 -1.89
CA PHE A 156 8.79 13.51 -2.37
C PHE A 156 9.63 14.21 -1.30
N GLN A 157 9.03 15.11 -0.52
CA GLN A 157 9.74 15.78 0.57
C GLN A 157 10.11 14.81 1.70
N LYS A 158 9.29 13.81 1.96
CA LYS A 158 9.47 12.85 3.05
C LYS A 158 10.30 11.63 2.67
N MET A 159 10.55 11.39 1.38
CA MET A 159 11.43 10.32 0.93
C MET A 159 12.91 10.69 1.06
N SER A 160 13.71 9.73 1.46
CA SER A 160 15.17 9.83 1.42
C SER A 160 15.64 10.05 -0.03
N ASN A 161 16.69 10.83 -0.24
CA ASN A 161 17.27 11.03 -1.58
C ASN A 161 17.81 9.68 -2.09
N TRP A 162 16.99 8.99 -2.85
CA TRP A 162 17.34 7.72 -3.51
C TRP A 162 18.17 7.99 -4.78
N MET A 163 19.20 8.82 -4.68
CA MET A 163 20.26 8.86 -5.68
C MET A 163 21.38 7.97 -5.17
N GLY A 164 21.36 6.72 -5.65
CA GLY A 164 22.45 5.78 -5.42
C GLY A 164 23.76 6.42 -5.86
N THR A 165 24.67 6.52 -4.92
CA THR A 165 26.09 6.71 -5.17
C THR A 165 26.68 5.43 -5.77
#